data_99c08216574ab35ba4f0808c5ad0cff7
#
_entry.id   99c08216574ab35ba4f0808c5ad0cff7
#
_cell.length_a   1.000
_cell.length_b   1.000
_cell.length_c   1.000
_cell.angle_alpha   90.00
_cell.angle_beta   90.00
_cell.angle_gamma   90.00
#
_symmetry.space_group_name_H-M   'P 1'
#
loop_
_entity.id
_entity.type
_entity.pdbx_description
1 polymer ?
#
loop_
_entity_poly.entity_id
_entity_poly.type
_entity_poly.pdbx_seq_one_letter_code
_entity_poly.pdbx_strand_id
1 'polypeptide(L)'
;DSVQSFANEIKSITDSIDILVNNAGIMDGRWQSLSEVDPELSLEVLNVNTIGPLRVAQALWPLLREASQAKVANISSLMGSIDDCMSGRSYAYRTSKSGLNMISKILSVEGKNDNISVTSYHPGWAMTDMGGKRAPVPVTQSVEGLIGLISKQNQNRSGRFFEYTGVELPW
;
A
#
# COMPACT_ATOMS: atom_id res chain seq x y z
N ASP A 1 9.41 18.12 -9.04
CA ASP A 1 8.72 16.87 -8.76
C ASP A 1 8.13 16.93 -7.35
N SER A 2 6.80 16.74 -7.23
CA SER A 2 6.05 16.94 -5.97
C SER A 2 6.53 16.04 -4.83
N VAL A 3 6.92 14.80 -5.12
CA VAL A 3 7.43 13.85 -4.11
C VAL A 3 8.78 14.31 -3.56
N GLN A 4 9.67 14.82 -4.41
CA GLN A 4 10.97 15.33 -3.96
C GLN A 4 10.82 16.61 -3.14
N SER A 5 9.91 17.51 -3.53
CA SER A 5 9.60 18.72 -2.73
C SER A 5 9.06 18.35 -1.37
N PHE A 6 8.11 17.41 -1.30
CA PHE A 6 7.57 16.88 -0.06
C PHE A 6 8.67 16.25 0.82
N ALA A 7 9.54 15.42 0.25
CA ALA A 7 10.63 14.80 1.01
C ALA A 7 11.62 15.83 1.56
N ASN A 8 11.92 16.90 0.81
CA ASN A 8 12.78 18.00 1.29
C ASN A 8 12.12 18.78 2.44
N GLU A 9 10.81 18.98 2.37
CA GLU A 9 10.06 19.62 3.45
C GLU A 9 10.10 18.77 4.72
N ILE A 10 9.84 17.47 4.62
CA ILE A 10 9.95 16.54 5.77
C ILE A 10 11.36 16.56 6.38
N LYS A 11 12.42 16.53 5.56
CA LYS A 11 13.81 16.63 6.03
C LYS A 11 14.13 17.94 6.76
N SER A 12 13.38 18.99 6.51
CA SER A 12 13.54 20.27 7.24
C SER A 12 12.86 20.27 8.61
N ILE A 13 11.99 19.27 8.88
CA ILE A 13 11.16 19.20 10.09
C ILE A 13 11.67 18.12 11.06
N THR A 14 12.22 17.01 10.54
CA THR A 14 12.66 15.88 11.36
C THR A 14 13.87 15.17 10.77
N ASP A 15 14.69 14.58 11.64
CA ASP A 15 15.86 13.79 11.27
C ASP A 15 15.53 12.30 11.07
N SER A 16 14.36 11.83 11.51
CA SER A 16 13.95 10.42 11.37
C SER A 16 12.45 10.25 11.16
N ILE A 17 12.06 9.12 10.57
CA ILE A 17 10.66 8.69 10.40
C ILE A 17 10.51 7.26 10.94
N ASP A 18 9.66 7.07 11.94
CA ASP A 18 9.36 5.76 12.50
C ASP A 18 8.32 4.98 11.67
N ILE A 19 7.34 5.68 11.10
CA ILE A 19 6.24 5.05 10.37
C ILE A 19 5.92 5.85 9.11
N LEU A 20 6.00 5.18 7.96
CA LEU A 20 5.49 5.66 6.67
C LEU A 20 4.25 4.85 6.29
N VAL A 21 3.13 5.54 6.05
CA VAL A 21 1.90 4.91 5.55
C VAL A 21 1.62 5.40 4.13
N ASN A 22 1.79 4.53 3.14
CA ASN A 22 1.39 4.78 1.76
C ASN A 22 -0.09 4.41 1.60
N ASN A 23 -0.96 5.39 1.79
CA ASN A 23 -2.41 5.20 1.75
C ASN A 23 -3.06 5.72 0.46
N ALA A 24 -2.46 6.69 -0.22
CA ALA A 24 -3.02 7.26 -1.44
C ALA A 24 -3.27 6.19 -2.51
N GLY A 25 -4.41 6.29 -3.19
CA GLY A 25 -4.76 5.37 -4.25
C GLY A 25 -6.03 5.78 -4.98
N ILE A 26 -6.11 5.41 -6.25
CA ILE A 26 -7.26 5.64 -7.12
C ILE A 26 -7.79 4.30 -7.66
N MET A 27 -9.05 4.28 -8.05
CA MET A 27 -9.73 3.09 -8.61
C MET A 27 -10.54 3.48 -9.85
N ASP A 28 -9.86 3.96 -10.87
CA ASP A 28 -10.46 4.24 -12.16
C ASP A 28 -10.50 2.99 -13.05
N GLY A 29 -11.33 2.99 -14.08
CA GLY A 29 -11.54 1.79 -14.92
C GLY A 29 -12.21 0.62 -14.17
N ARG A 30 -13.01 0.94 -13.15
CA ARG A 30 -13.72 -0.05 -12.33
C ARG A 30 -14.66 -0.89 -13.18
N TRP A 31 -14.57 -2.22 -13.00
CA TRP A 31 -15.41 -3.21 -13.70
C TRP A 31 -15.23 -3.33 -15.21
N GLN A 32 -14.25 -2.63 -15.81
CA GLN A 32 -13.94 -2.81 -17.22
C GLN A 32 -13.54 -4.26 -17.52
N SER A 33 -14.17 -4.81 -18.55
CA SER A 33 -13.83 -6.12 -19.14
C SER A 33 -12.63 -5.96 -20.09
N LEU A 34 -12.14 -7.07 -20.63
CA LEU A 34 -11.04 -7.04 -21.62
C LEU A 34 -11.37 -6.17 -22.86
N SER A 35 -12.64 -6.15 -23.28
CA SER A 35 -13.07 -5.34 -24.43
C SER A 35 -13.26 -3.86 -24.12
N GLU A 36 -13.25 -3.47 -22.84
CA GLU A 36 -13.54 -2.11 -22.36
C GLU A 36 -12.34 -1.45 -21.70
N VAL A 37 -11.30 -2.26 -21.33
CA VAL A 37 -10.15 -1.74 -20.61
C VAL A 37 -9.42 -0.67 -21.43
N ASP A 38 -9.14 0.45 -20.76
CA ASP A 38 -8.32 1.53 -21.29
C ASP A 38 -6.88 1.39 -20.76
N PRO A 39 -5.90 1.09 -21.64
CA PRO A 39 -4.50 0.96 -21.23
C PRO A 39 -3.89 2.26 -20.69
N GLU A 40 -4.27 3.42 -21.22
CA GLU A 40 -3.73 4.72 -20.77
C GLU A 40 -4.23 5.04 -19.37
N LEU A 41 -5.53 4.83 -19.10
CA LEU A 41 -6.09 4.91 -17.75
C LEU A 41 -5.41 3.92 -16.80
N SER A 42 -5.08 2.73 -17.29
CA SER A 42 -4.36 1.72 -16.50
C SER A 42 -2.96 2.19 -16.10
N LEU A 43 -2.24 2.90 -16.99
CA LEU A 43 -0.94 3.51 -16.69
C LEU A 43 -1.06 4.58 -15.61
N GLU A 44 -2.10 5.41 -15.62
CA GLU A 44 -2.36 6.41 -14.58
C GLU A 44 -2.57 5.73 -13.22
N VAL A 45 -3.42 4.71 -13.17
CA VAL A 45 -3.69 3.95 -11.92
C VAL A 45 -2.42 3.27 -11.39
N LEU A 46 -1.59 2.68 -12.27
CA LEU A 46 -0.29 2.12 -11.91
C LEU A 46 0.67 3.21 -11.39
N ASN A 47 0.70 4.36 -12.03
CA ASN A 47 1.56 5.46 -11.62
C ASN A 47 1.24 5.95 -10.20
N VAL A 48 -0.05 6.05 -9.85
CA VAL A 48 -0.48 6.47 -8.51
C VAL A 48 -0.31 5.34 -7.48
N ASN A 49 -0.89 4.16 -7.77
CA ASN A 49 -1.03 3.10 -6.76
C ASN A 49 0.22 2.26 -6.55
N THR A 50 1.12 2.20 -7.53
CA THR A 50 2.30 1.33 -7.54
C THR A 50 3.58 2.15 -7.48
N ILE A 51 3.77 3.03 -8.47
CA ILE A 51 5.00 3.82 -8.58
C ILE A 51 5.03 4.96 -7.56
N GLY A 52 3.88 5.53 -7.20
CA GLY A 52 3.77 6.55 -6.15
C GLY A 52 4.38 6.10 -4.82
N PRO A 53 3.93 5.00 -4.22
CA PRO A 53 4.53 4.42 -3.02
C PRO A 53 6.03 4.13 -3.13
N LEU A 54 6.49 3.64 -4.28
CA LEU A 54 7.93 3.42 -4.53
C LEU A 54 8.71 4.73 -4.50
N ARG A 55 8.24 5.78 -5.18
CA ARG A 55 8.89 7.11 -5.18
C ARG A 55 8.94 7.70 -3.76
N VAL A 56 7.84 7.60 -3.01
CA VAL A 56 7.78 8.11 -1.63
C VAL A 56 8.75 7.33 -0.73
N ALA A 57 8.74 6.00 -0.80
CA ALA A 57 9.67 5.17 -0.05
C ALA A 57 11.12 5.52 -0.40
N GLN A 58 11.47 5.62 -1.69
CA GLN A 58 12.82 5.98 -2.15
C GLN A 58 13.27 7.36 -1.60
N ALA A 59 12.39 8.36 -1.66
CA ALA A 59 12.72 9.73 -1.24
C ALA A 59 12.90 9.86 0.29
N LEU A 60 12.14 9.06 1.07
CA LEU A 60 12.15 9.07 2.53
C LEU A 60 13.00 7.95 3.15
N TRP A 61 13.57 7.05 2.35
CA TRP A 61 14.39 5.93 2.86
C TRP A 61 15.55 6.37 3.75
N PRO A 62 16.28 7.46 3.46
CA PRO A 62 17.31 7.96 4.37
C PRO A 62 16.79 8.28 5.77
N LEU A 63 15.60 8.89 5.89
CA LEU A 63 14.99 9.22 7.19
C LEU A 63 14.46 7.97 7.93
N LEU A 64 13.99 6.97 7.18
CA LEU A 64 13.56 5.69 7.75
C LEU A 64 14.75 4.92 8.34
N ARG A 65 15.94 5.03 7.76
CA ARG A 65 17.18 4.42 8.29
C ARG A 65 17.62 4.99 9.63
N GLU A 66 17.34 6.24 9.91
CA GLU A 66 17.72 6.91 11.16
C GLU A 66 16.84 6.47 12.34
N ALA A 67 15.69 5.85 12.10
CA ALA A 67 14.85 5.31 13.15
C ALA A 67 15.35 3.94 13.63
N SER A 68 15.17 3.65 14.91
CA SER A 68 15.62 2.37 15.51
C SER A 68 14.90 1.14 14.92
N GLN A 69 13.64 1.29 14.54
CA GLN A 69 12.78 0.27 13.93
C GLN A 69 11.73 0.92 13.05
N ALA A 70 12.10 1.27 11.83
CA ALA A 70 11.15 1.90 10.92
C ALA A 70 10.14 0.90 10.34
N LYS A 71 8.97 1.42 10.02
CA LYS A 71 7.84 0.68 9.46
C LYS A 71 7.33 1.35 8.20
N VAL A 72 7.22 0.60 7.12
CA VAL A 72 6.51 1.02 5.91
C VAL A 72 5.25 0.18 5.78
N ALA A 73 4.10 0.84 5.84
CA ALA A 73 2.79 0.23 5.70
C ALA A 73 2.20 0.64 4.34
N ASN A 74 2.09 -0.30 3.42
CA ASN A 74 1.49 -0.06 2.11
C ASN A 74 0.01 -0.50 2.13
N ILE A 75 -0.92 0.43 1.92
CA ILE A 75 -2.35 0.11 1.86
C ILE A 75 -2.68 -0.46 0.48
N SER A 76 -2.74 -1.77 0.44
CA SER A 76 -3.06 -2.57 -0.74
C SER A 76 -4.56 -2.93 -0.76
N SER A 77 -4.89 -4.02 -1.40
CA SER A 77 -6.26 -4.55 -1.52
C SER A 77 -6.22 -6.06 -1.72
N LEU A 78 -7.23 -6.78 -1.22
CA LEU A 78 -7.44 -8.18 -1.58
C LEU A 78 -7.52 -8.38 -3.10
N MET A 79 -8.03 -7.38 -3.83
CA MET A 79 -8.02 -7.36 -5.30
C MET A 79 -6.61 -7.37 -5.92
N GLY A 80 -5.56 -7.12 -5.14
CA GLY A 80 -4.16 -7.26 -5.54
C GLY A 80 -3.57 -8.65 -5.29
N SER A 81 -4.32 -9.57 -4.67
CA SER A 81 -3.94 -10.98 -4.58
C SER A 81 -4.14 -11.66 -5.92
N ILE A 82 -3.11 -12.36 -6.39
CA ILE A 82 -3.18 -13.17 -7.62
C ILE A 82 -3.90 -14.48 -7.32
N ASP A 83 -3.63 -15.05 -6.15
CA ASP A 83 -4.24 -16.30 -5.71
C ASP A 83 -5.75 -16.18 -5.47
N ASP A 84 -6.21 -15.02 -4.93
CA ASP A 84 -7.64 -14.73 -4.69
C ASP A 84 -8.37 -14.22 -5.95
N CYS A 85 -7.72 -14.17 -7.11
CA CYS A 85 -8.31 -13.64 -8.33
C CYS A 85 -9.29 -14.60 -8.99
N MET A 86 -10.45 -14.82 -8.37
CA MET A 86 -11.51 -15.72 -8.84
C MET A 86 -12.49 -15.06 -9.83
N SER A 87 -12.34 -13.76 -10.11
CA SER A 87 -13.18 -13.01 -11.05
C SER A 87 -12.33 -12.12 -11.94
N GLY A 88 -12.70 -11.98 -13.19
CA GLY A 88 -12.09 -11.03 -14.12
C GLY A 88 -12.45 -9.57 -13.82
N ARG A 89 -12.13 -8.67 -14.78
CA ARG A 89 -12.39 -7.23 -14.74
C ARG A 89 -11.46 -6.44 -13.81
N SER A 90 -11.65 -5.11 -13.79
CA SER A 90 -10.88 -4.15 -12.98
C SER A 90 -9.36 -4.29 -13.19
N TYR A 91 -8.92 -4.42 -14.44
CA TYR A 91 -7.53 -4.68 -14.81
C TYR A 91 -6.57 -3.66 -14.18
N ALA A 92 -6.86 -2.36 -14.37
CA ALA A 92 -6.01 -1.28 -13.86
C ALA A 92 -5.79 -1.39 -12.34
N TYR A 93 -6.86 -1.53 -11.57
CA TYR A 93 -6.78 -1.57 -10.11
C TYR A 93 -6.10 -2.84 -9.59
N ARG A 94 -6.52 -4.02 -10.10
CA ARG A 94 -5.94 -5.31 -9.68
C ARG A 94 -4.44 -5.34 -9.95
N THR A 95 -4.03 -5.01 -11.16
CA THR A 95 -2.59 -5.01 -11.53
C THR A 95 -1.79 -3.99 -10.71
N SER A 96 -2.37 -2.81 -10.41
CA SER A 96 -1.69 -1.81 -9.59
C SER A 96 -1.46 -2.27 -8.15
N LYS A 97 -2.45 -2.96 -7.56
CA LYS A 97 -2.32 -3.46 -6.18
C LYS A 97 -1.44 -4.72 -6.10
N SER A 98 -1.44 -5.58 -7.12
CA SER A 98 -0.46 -6.68 -7.25
C SER A 98 0.96 -6.12 -7.42
N GLY A 99 1.14 -5.07 -8.22
CA GLY A 99 2.41 -4.35 -8.36
C GLY A 99 2.89 -3.75 -7.04
N LEU A 100 1.99 -3.14 -6.26
CA LEU A 100 2.31 -2.62 -4.93
C LEU A 100 2.71 -3.74 -3.96
N ASN A 101 2.04 -4.89 -4.02
CA ASN A 101 2.39 -6.07 -3.23
C ASN A 101 3.80 -6.56 -3.57
N MET A 102 4.15 -6.63 -4.85
CA MET A 102 5.52 -6.99 -5.29
C MET A 102 6.55 -5.97 -4.80
N ILE A 103 6.30 -4.67 -4.95
CA ILE A 103 7.19 -3.62 -4.44
C ILE A 103 7.36 -3.75 -2.93
N SER A 104 6.28 -3.99 -2.18
CA SER A 104 6.35 -4.21 -0.73
C SER A 104 7.24 -5.39 -0.37
N LYS A 105 7.15 -6.47 -1.15
CA LYS A 105 8.00 -7.66 -0.97
C LYS A 105 9.47 -7.36 -1.24
N ILE A 106 9.79 -6.66 -2.33
CA ILE A 106 11.17 -6.25 -2.66
C ILE A 106 11.73 -5.36 -1.55
N LEU A 107 11.02 -4.30 -1.18
CA LEU A 107 11.44 -3.37 -0.13
C LEU A 107 11.62 -4.06 1.23
N SER A 108 10.84 -5.11 1.53
CA SER A 108 11.01 -5.88 2.76
C SER A 108 12.32 -6.66 2.82
N VAL A 109 12.83 -7.10 1.67
CA VAL A 109 14.13 -7.78 1.55
C VAL A 109 15.27 -6.77 1.69
N GLU A 110 15.17 -5.65 0.97
CA GLU A 110 16.18 -4.58 1.01
C GLU A 110 16.26 -3.91 2.39
N GLY A 111 15.11 -3.64 3.02
CA GLY A 111 15.02 -2.98 4.31
C GLY A 111 15.46 -3.81 5.51
N LYS A 112 15.68 -5.11 5.33
CA LYS A 112 16.06 -6.02 6.44
C LYS A 112 17.33 -5.59 7.16
N ASN A 113 18.34 -5.20 6.40
CA ASN A 113 19.63 -4.78 6.96
C ASN A 113 19.59 -3.37 7.59
N ASP A 114 18.60 -2.56 7.17
CA ASP A 114 18.34 -1.22 7.68
C ASP A 114 17.36 -1.22 8.88
N ASN A 115 16.94 -2.41 9.34
CA ASN A 115 15.90 -2.61 10.36
C ASN A 115 14.55 -1.94 10.00
N ILE A 116 14.26 -1.84 8.69
CA ILE A 116 13.01 -1.31 8.16
C ILE A 116 12.09 -2.48 7.82
N SER A 117 10.94 -2.57 8.48
CA SER A 117 9.92 -3.56 8.16
C SER A 117 8.92 -3.00 7.13
N VAL A 118 8.58 -3.78 6.10
CA VAL A 118 7.64 -3.37 5.05
C VAL A 118 6.52 -4.40 4.95
N THR A 119 5.27 -3.96 5.05
CA THR A 119 4.10 -4.85 5.09
C THR A 119 2.98 -4.27 4.23
N SER A 120 2.28 -5.15 3.48
CA SER A 120 1.06 -4.79 2.77
C SER A 120 -0.16 -5.03 3.64
N TYR A 121 -1.16 -4.13 3.56
CA TYR A 121 -2.40 -4.22 4.30
C TYR A 121 -3.61 -4.06 3.39
N HIS A 122 -4.62 -4.92 3.58
CA HIS A 122 -5.95 -4.77 3.00
C HIS A 122 -6.87 -4.13 4.05
N PRO A 123 -7.46 -2.96 3.78
CA PRO A 123 -8.34 -2.25 4.73
C PRO A 123 -9.73 -2.88 4.85
N GLY A 124 -9.99 -4.02 4.19
CA GLY A 124 -11.33 -4.53 3.97
C GLY A 124 -12.08 -3.73 2.91
N TRP A 125 -13.31 -4.12 2.61
CA TRP A 125 -14.20 -3.29 1.78
C TRP A 125 -14.83 -2.23 2.69
N ALA A 126 -14.09 -1.12 2.87
CA ALA A 126 -14.43 -0.04 3.78
C ALA A 126 -15.39 0.97 3.15
N MET A 127 -16.31 1.53 3.96
CA MET A 127 -17.34 2.50 3.58
C MET A 127 -16.72 3.90 3.38
N THR A 128 -15.96 4.06 2.30
CA THR A 128 -15.35 5.30 1.81
C THR A 128 -16.01 5.72 0.50
N ASP A 129 -15.63 6.85 -0.06
CA ASP A 129 -16.06 7.26 -1.40
C ASP A 129 -15.71 6.20 -2.46
N MET A 130 -14.54 5.59 -2.36
CA MET A 130 -14.11 4.50 -3.22
C MET A 130 -14.92 3.21 -2.99
N GLY A 131 -15.16 2.82 -1.75
CA GLY A 131 -15.89 1.59 -1.40
C GLY A 131 -17.39 1.68 -1.61
N GLY A 132 -17.94 2.89 -1.50
CA GLY A 132 -19.37 3.18 -1.64
C GLY A 132 -20.20 2.81 -0.40
N LYS A 133 -21.46 3.26 -0.40
CA LYS A 133 -22.39 3.13 0.74
C LYS A 133 -22.77 1.67 1.08
N ARG A 134 -22.55 0.73 0.17
CA ARG A 134 -22.84 -0.71 0.38
C ARG A 134 -21.68 -1.49 0.98
N ALA A 135 -20.55 -0.84 1.22
CA ALA A 135 -19.39 -1.48 1.84
C ALA A 135 -19.73 -1.90 3.29
N PRO A 136 -19.39 -3.15 3.67
CA PRO A 136 -19.81 -3.71 4.96
C PRO A 136 -18.94 -3.24 6.13
N VAL A 137 -17.75 -2.69 5.88
CA VAL A 137 -16.79 -2.35 6.93
C VAL A 137 -16.85 -0.85 7.22
N PRO A 138 -17.23 -0.44 8.45
CA PRO A 138 -17.12 0.95 8.87
C PRO A 138 -15.67 1.45 8.79
N VAL A 139 -15.46 2.70 8.36
CA VAL A 139 -14.11 3.29 8.25
C VAL A 139 -13.35 3.22 9.57
N THR A 140 -14.02 3.53 10.68
CA THR A 140 -13.43 3.48 12.04
C THR A 140 -12.89 2.10 12.37
N GLN A 141 -13.68 1.05 12.13
CA GLN A 141 -13.27 -0.34 12.36
C GLN A 141 -12.04 -0.73 11.52
N SER A 142 -12.04 -0.38 10.24
CA SER A 142 -10.90 -0.62 9.35
C SER A 142 -9.64 0.09 9.85
N VAL A 143 -9.75 1.38 10.18
CA VAL A 143 -8.61 2.20 10.63
C VAL A 143 -8.08 1.73 11.98
N GLU A 144 -8.94 1.42 12.95
CA GLU A 144 -8.52 0.87 14.27
C GLU A 144 -7.76 -0.44 14.10
N GLY A 145 -8.25 -1.34 13.24
CA GLY A 145 -7.57 -2.59 12.93
C GLY A 145 -6.20 -2.36 12.31
N LEU A 146 -6.10 -1.47 11.30
CA LEU A 146 -4.84 -1.13 10.66
C LEU A 146 -3.84 -0.49 11.63
N ILE A 147 -4.26 0.46 12.47
CA ILE A 147 -3.41 1.08 13.50
C ILE A 147 -2.87 0.01 14.45
N GLY A 148 -3.74 -0.91 14.91
CA GLY A 148 -3.35 -2.01 15.78
C GLY A 148 -2.33 -2.97 15.15
N LEU A 149 -2.40 -3.20 13.82
CA LEU A 149 -1.45 -4.03 13.09
C LEU A 149 -0.13 -3.30 12.83
N ILE A 150 -0.19 -2.04 12.39
CA ILE A 150 0.99 -1.21 12.10
C ILE A 150 1.80 -0.97 13.39
N SER A 151 1.13 -0.73 14.52
CA SER A 151 1.81 -0.57 15.81
C SER A 151 2.63 -1.82 16.21
N LYS A 152 2.16 -3.02 15.86
CA LYS A 152 2.80 -4.32 16.11
C LYS A 152 3.68 -4.82 14.96
N GLN A 153 3.80 -4.04 13.87
CA GLN A 153 4.64 -4.41 12.72
C GLN A 153 6.11 -4.49 13.16
N ASN A 154 6.79 -5.53 12.68
CA ASN A 154 8.19 -5.81 12.97
C ASN A 154 8.78 -6.69 11.84
N GLN A 155 10.05 -7.09 11.96
CA GLN A 155 10.72 -7.91 10.94
C GLN A 155 10.05 -9.27 10.69
N ASN A 156 9.39 -9.88 11.68
CA ASN A 156 8.69 -11.17 11.49
C ASN A 156 7.41 -11.03 10.64
N ARG A 157 6.87 -9.82 10.54
CA ARG A 157 5.71 -9.49 9.69
C ARG A 157 6.10 -8.80 8.38
N SER A 158 7.37 -8.47 8.20
CA SER A 158 7.89 -7.84 7.00
C SER A 158 7.80 -8.78 5.80
N GLY A 159 7.40 -8.23 4.65
CA GLY A 159 7.21 -9.01 3.41
C GLY A 159 6.00 -9.93 3.43
N ARG A 160 4.98 -9.61 4.23
CA ARG A 160 3.71 -10.34 4.33
C ARG A 160 2.53 -9.41 4.01
N PHE A 161 1.37 -9.99 3.76
CA PHE A 161 0.14 -9.29 3.41
C PHE A 161 -0.95 -9.63 4.43
N PHE A 162 -1.58 -8.63 5.04
CA PHE A 162 -2.60 -8.84 6.08
C PHE A 162 -3.87 -8.04 5.77
N GLU A 163 -5.01 -8.61 6.13
CA GLU A 163 -6.25 -7.87 6.28
C GLU A 163 -6.25 -7.06 7.59
N TYR A 164 -7.05 -6.00 7.65
CA TYR A 164 -7.20 -5.14 8.86
C TYR A 164 -7.59 -5.92 10.12
N THR A 165 -8.19 -7.11 10.00
CA THR A 165 -8.50 -8.03 11.09
C THR A 165 -7.29 -8.77 11.64
N GLY A 166 -6.17 -8.76 10.93
CA GLY A 166 -4.95 -9.48 11.27
C GLY A 166 -4.81 -10.85 10.59
N VAL A 167 -5.79 -11.23 9.80
CA VAL A 167 -5.70 -12.45 8.96
C VAL A 167 -4.63 -12.22 7.88
N GLU A 168 -3.72 -13.17 7.72
CA GLU A 168 -2.75 -13.16 6.63
C GLU A 168 -3.42 -13.58 5.33
N LEU A 169 -3.18 -12.81 4.29
CA LEU A 169 -3.73 -13.00 2.95
C LEU A 169 -2.68 -13.61 2.01
N PRO A 170 -3.09 -14.40 1.02
CA PRO A 170 -2.21 -14.83 -0.05
C PRO A 170 -1.84 -13.65 -0.97
N TRP A 171 -0.70 -13.80 -1.68
CA TRP A 171 -0.24 -12.82 -2.67
C TRP A 171 -1.02 -12.83 -3.98
#